data_b3cc5e2b12c198c0e1d639d7e5be3a1b
#
_entry.id   b3cc5e2b12c198c0e1d639d7e5be3a1b
#
_cell.length_a   1.000
_cell.length_b   1.000
_cell.length_c   1.000
_cell.angle_alpha   90.00
_cell.angle_beta   90.00
_cell.angle_gamma   90.00
#
_symmetry.space_group_name_H-M   'P 1'
#
loop_
_entity.id
_entity.type
_entity.pdbx_description
1 polymer ?
#
loop_
_entity_poly.entity_id
_entity_poly.type
_entity_poly.pdbx_seq_one_letter_code
_entity_poly.pdbx_strand_id
1 'polypeptide(L)'
;MRKYLTEFIGTFFLVFTVGLTVTAGSPMAPLAIGSSLMIMIYMGGHISGAHYNPAVSLAVFLRGRMASVGELLGYIVSQLAGAITAALATYVTAGKTFAPAPGDSASVLAALLIEILFTFALALVVLNVAVSAKTQGNSFYGLAIGFTIVVGAFAGGPISGGAFNPAVGTGPILVHAAMGGGTLTHLWLYWVGPLVGGALAAGVFGLQEAGTA
;
A
#
# COMPACT_ATOMS: atom_id res chain seq x y z
N MET A 1 -10.48 -2.18 18.67
CA MET A 1 -11.17 -3.03 17.69
C MET A 1 -11.59 -2.27 16.44
N ARG A 2 -12.26 -1.11 16.53
CA ARG A 2 -12.75 -0.34 15.35
C ARG A 2 -11.67 -0.08 14.29
N LYS A 3 -10.49 0.43 14.69
CA LYS A 3 -9.39 0.75 13.78
C LYS A 3 -8.86 -0.47 13.02
N TYR A 4 -8.76 -1.63 13.66
CA TYR A 4 -8.30 -2.86 13.01
C TYR A 4 -9.31 -3.36 11.97
N LEU A 5 -10.60 -3.28 12.27
CA LEU A 5 -11.65 -3.60 11.30
C LEU A 5 -11.61 -2.62 10.10
N THR A 6 -11.36 -1.33 10.35
CA THR A 6 -11.22 -0.32 9.28
C THR A 6 -10.01 -0.60 8.40
N GLU A 7 -8.85 -0.95 8.98
CA GLU A 7 -7.65 -1.34 8.23
C GLU A 7 -7.89 -2.60 7.38
N PHE A 8 -8.59 -3.60 7.93
CA PHE A 8 -8.99 -4.79 7.17
C PHE A 8 -9.87 -4.41 5.97
N ILE A 9 -10.94 -3.65 6.19
CA ILE A 9 -11.92 -3.28 5.14
C ILE A 9 -11.24 -2.45 4.04
N GLY A 10 -10.46 -1.42 4.41
CA GLY A 10 -9.80 -0.56 3.43
C GLY A 10 -8.75 -1.31 2.61
N THR A 11 -7.96 -2.17 3.25
CA THR A 11 -7.01 -3.02 2.53
C THR A 11 -7.71 -4.05 1.66
N PHE A 12 -8.82 -4.62 2.13
CA PHE A 12 -9.63 -5.54 1.34
C PHE A 12 -10.09 -4.88 0.03
N PHE A 13 -10.75 -3.73 0.07
CA PHE A 13 -11.25 -3.08 -1.15
C PHE A 13 -10.13 -2.58 -2.05
N LEU A 14 -9.01 -2.12 -1.49
CA LEU A 14 -7.84 -1.78 -2.28
C LEU A 14 -7.35 -2.99 -3.09
N VAL A 15 -7.06 -4.10 -2.42
CA VAL A 15 -6.50 -5.32 -3.07
C VAL A 15 -7.53 -6.00 -3.97
N PHE A 16 -8.81 -5.97 -3.63
CA PHE A 16 -9.89 -6.49 -4.47
C PHE A 16 -9.99 -5.71 -5.79
N THR A 17 -9.87 -4.37 -5.73
CA THR A 17 -9.82 -3.53 -6.93
C THR A 17 -8.58 -3.85 -7.78
N VAL A 18 -7.40 -4.02 -7.16
CA VAL A 18 -6.20 -4.49 -7.88
C VAL A 18 -6.50 -5.79 -8.61
N GLY A 19 -7.02 -6.78 -7.89
CA GLY A 19 -7.28 -8.12 -8.45
C GLY A 19 -8.23 -8.08 -9.64
N LEU A 20 -9.37 -7.44 -9.50
CA LEU A 20 -10.37 -7.38 -10.57
C LEU A 20 -9.86 -6.62 -11.80
N THR A 21 -9.17 -5.50 -11.61
CA THR A 21 -8.70 -4.68 -12.74
C THR A 21 -7.51 -5.31 -13.47
N VAL A 22 -6.58 -5.93 -12.73
CA VAL A 22 -5.42 -6.61 -13.32
C VAL A 22 -5.85 -7.90 -14.04
N THR A 23 -6.72 -8.72 -13.45
CA THR A 23 -7.20 -9.96 -14.08
C THR A 23 -8.07 -9.69 -15.31
N ALA A 24 -8.73 -8.52 -15.37
CA ALA A 24 -9.47 -8.05 -16.54
C ALA A 24 -8.55 -7.44 -17.62
N GLY A 25 -7.26 -7.23 -17.36
CA GLY A 25 -6.34 -6.57 -18.30
C GLY A 25 -6.70 -5.10 -18.55
N SER A 26 -7.31 -4.41 -17.59
CA SER A 26 -7.78 -3.04 -17.78
C SER A 26 -6.61 -2.06 -17.89
N PRO A 27 -6.51 -1.27 -18.99
CA PRO A 27 -5.49 -0.22 -19.10
C PRO A 27 -5.72 0.92 -18.08
N MET A 28 -6.91 1.00 -17.49
CA MET A 28 -7.27 1.98 -16.47
C MET A 28 -7.06 1.44 -15.04
N ALA A 29 -6.45 0.27 -14.88
CA ALA A 29 -6.18 -0.32 -13.56
C ALA A 29 -5.49 0.67 -12.59
N PRO A 30 -4.43 1.40 -12.98
CA PRO A 30 -3.80 2.36 -12.09
C PRO A 30 -4.75 3.44 -11.56
N LEU A 31 -5.63 3.96 -12.43
CA LEU A 31 -6.60 4.96 -12.02
C LEU A 31 -7.64 4.37 -11.04
N ALA A 32 -8.17 3.19 -11.33
CA ALA A 32 -9.13 2.51 -10.48
C ALA A 32 -8.53 2.19 -9.09
N ILE A 33 -7.28 1.69 -9.06
CA ILE A 33 -6.57 1.33 -7.83
C ILE A 33 -6.33 2.55 -6.94
N GLY A 34 -5.79 3.63 -7.50
CA GLY A 34 -5.57 4.85 -6.74
C GLY A 34 -6.88 5.52 -6.29
N SER A 35 -7.94 5.45 -7.10
CA SER A 35 -9.28 5.92 -6.72
C SER A 35 -9.87 5.07 -5.59
N SER A 36 -9.67 3.75 -5.62
CA SER A 36 -10.07 2.87 -4.52
C SER A 36 -9.37 3.24 -3.21
N LEU A 37 -8.05 3.45 -3.25
CA LEU A 37 -7.32 3.93 -2.08
C LEU A 37 -7.88 5.28 -1.58
N MET A 38 -8.10 6.23 -2.46
CA MET A 38 -8.66 7.56 -2.13
C MET A 38 -9.98 7.45 -1.38
N ILE A 39 -10.94 6.69 -1.91
CA ILE A 39 -12.27 6.57 -1.29
C ILE A 39 -12.22 5.81 0.04
N MET A 40 -11.35 4.79 0.16
CA MET A 40 -11.16 4.08 1.43
C MET A 40 -10.50 4.99 2.48
N ILE A 41 -9.58 5.88 2.07
CA ILE A 41 -8.99 6.87 2.97
C ILE A 41 -10.05 7.84 3.50
N TYR A 42 -10.93 8.32 2.66
CA TYR A 42 -12.06 9.17 3.11
C TYR A 42 -13.03 8.41 4.02
N MET A 43 -13.28 7.12 3.77
CA MET A 43 -14.12 6.28 4.61
C MET A 43 -13.52 6.05 5.99
N GLY A 44 -12.20 5.80 6.09
CA GLY A 44 -11.57 5.27 7.31
C GLY A 44 -10.62 6.22 8.02
N GLY A 45 -10.23 7.36 7.42
CA GLY A 45 -9.20 8.25 7.96
C GLY A 45 -9.48 8.74 9.37
N HIS A 46 -10.71 9.10 9.67
CA HIS A 46 -11.16 9.56 10.98
C HIS A 46 -11.29 8.44 12.04
N ILE A 47 -11.16 7.16 11.64
CA ILE A 47 -11.30 5.99 12.53
C ILE A 47 -9.94 5.38 12.85
N SER A 48 -9.14 5.08 11.81
CA SER A 48 -7.86 4.38 11.95
C SER A 48 -6.66 5.19 11.50
N GLY A 49 -6.88 6.32 10.83
CA GLY A 49 -5.84 6.99 10.06
C GLY A 49 -5.71 6.45 8.63
N ALA A 50 -6.43 5.36 8.30
CA ALA A 50 -6.52 4.77 6.96
C ALA A 50 -5.14 4.48 6.33
N HIS A 51 -4.32 3.69 7.02
CA HIS A 51 -2.99 3.34 6.51
C HIS A 51 -3.06 2.35 5.37
N TYR A 52 -3.81 1.25 5.53
CA TYR A 52 -4.03 0.17 4.55
C TYR A 52 -2.75 -0.40 3.94
N ASN A 53 -1.62 -0.17 4.62
CA ASN A 53 -0.28 -0.46 4.11
C ASN A 53 0.69 -0.62 5.30
N PRO A 54 1.36 -1.78 5.49
CA PRO A 54 2.34 -1.97 6.54
C PRO A 54 3.50 -0.97 6.53
N ALA A 55 3.96 -0.53 5.34
CA ALA A 55 5.04 0.43 5.21
C ALA A 55 4.62 1.85 5.61
N VAL A 56 3.40 2.25 5.29
CA VAL A 56 2.80 3.51 5.79
C VAL A 56 2.62 3.43 7.31
N SER A 57 2.11 2.30 7.83
CA SER A 57 1.98 2.10 9.28
C SER A 57 3.33 2.23 10.00
N LEU A 58 4.40 1.65 9.43
CA LEU A 58 5.75 1.82 9.94
C LEU A 58 6.19 3.29 9.94
N ALA A 59 5.98 4.01 8.84
CA ALA A 59 6.36 5.41 8.73
C ALA A 59 5.65 6.28 9.79
N VAL A 60 4.35 6.08 9.99
CA VAL A 60 3.55 6.78 11.01
C VAL A 60 4.00 6.41 12.42
N PHE A 61 4.32 5.13 12.66
CA PHE A 61 4.87 4.65 13.93
C PHE A 61 6.22 5.30 14.24
N LEU A 62 7.14 5.34 13.29
CA LEU A 62 8.47 5.97 13.44
C LEU A 62 8.37 7.48 13.73
N ARG A 63 7.26 8.13 13.38
CA ARG A 63 6.96 9.52 13.72
C ARG A 63 6.23 9.68 15.06
N GLY A 64 6.12 8.61 15.85
CA GLY A 64 5.49 8.65 17.17
C GLY A 64 3.98 8.90 17.14
N ARG A 65 3.31 8.59 16.04
CA ARG A 65 1.88 8.81 15.85
C ARG A 65 1.03 7.55 16.04
N MET A 66 1.64 6.46 16.50
CA MET A 66 0.96 5.25 16.98
C MET A 66 1.34 4.99 18.42
N ALA A 67 0.41 4.43 19.20
CA ALA A 67 0.55 4.31 20.65
C ALA A 67 1.61 3.27 21.08
N SER A 68 1.83 2.22 20.30
CA SER A 68 2.74 1.12 20.67
C SER A 68 3.11 0.22 19.49
N VAL A 69 4.15 -0.58 19.67
CA VAL A 69 4.49 -1.69 18.73
C VAL A 69 3.31 -2.66 18.56
N GLY A 70 2.57 -2.93 19.64
CA GLY A 70 1.38 -3.80 19.57
C GLY A 70 0.29 -3.23 18.66
N GLU A 71 0.12 -1.90 18.63
CA GLU A 71 -0.79 -1.26 17.69
C GLU A 71 -0.31 -1.41 16.24
N LEU A 72 0.97 -1.17 15.97
CA LEU A 72 1.57 -1.38 14.66
C LEU A 72 1.37 -2.81 14.16
N LEU A 73 1.65 -3.81 14.99
CA LEU A 73 1.45 -5.22 14.64
C LEU A 73 -0.03 -5.54 14.38
N GLY A 74 -0.94 -4.98 15.17
CA GLY A 74 -2.38 -5.13 14.96
C GLY A 74 -2.85 -4.56 13.61
N TYR A 75 -2.29 -3.43 13.17
CA TYR A 75 -2.54 -2.87 11.83
C TYR A 75 -2.02 -3.81 10.75
N ILE A 76 -0.77 -4.24 10.85
CA ILE A 76 -0.15 -5.15 9.86
C ILE A 76 -0.96 -6.44 9.71
N VAL A 77 -1.34 -7.07 10.81
CA VAL A 77 -2.15 -8.30 10.79
C VAL A 77 -3.51 -8.06 10.12
N SER A 78 -4.19 -6.95 10.45
CA SER A 78 -5.49 -6.61 9.86
C SER A 78 -5.37 -6.34 8.36
N GLN A 79 -4.33 -5.64 7.93
CA GLN A 79 -4.05 -5.33 6.54
C GLN A 79 -3.73 -6.61 5.74
N LEU A 80 -2.89 -7.50 6.29
CA LEU A 80 -2.58 -8.79 5.66
C LEU A 80 -3.81 -9.69 5.53
N ALA A 81 -4.64 -9.76 6.57
CA ALA A 81 -5.89 -10.51 6.54
C ALA A 81 -6.85 -9.95 5.47
N GLY A 82 -6.98 -8.61 5.37
CA GLY A 82 -7.76 -7.96 4.33
C GLY A 82 -7.27 -8.29 2.92
N ALA A 83 -5.95 -8.23 2.72
CA ALA A 83 -5.33 -8.53 1.43
C ALA A 83 -5.51 -10.00 0.99
N ILE A 84 -5.32 -10.95 1.91
CA ILE A 84 -5.54 -12.38 1.63
C ILE A 84 -7.00 -12.64 1.28
N THR A 85 -7.93 -12.11 2.09
CA THR A 85 -9.36 -12.26 1.85
C THR A 85 -9.78 -11.65 0.51
N ALA A 86 -9.22 -10.50 0.13
CA ALA A 86 -9.47 -9.85 -1.15
C ALA A 86 -8.95 -10.68 -2.34
N ALA A 87 -7.77 -11.27 -2.22
CA ALA A 87 -7.21 -12.14 -3.26
C ALA A 87 -8.06 -13.41 -3.46
N LEU A 88 -8.56 -14.01 -2.37
CA LEU A 88 -9.51 -15.11 -2.42
C LEU A 88 -10.85 -14.69 -3.04
N ALA A 89 -11.38 -13.52 -2.68
CA ALA A 89 -12.59 -12.98 -3.26
C ALA A 89 -12.44 -12.73 -4.77
N THR A 90 -11.27 -12.24 -5.21
CA THR A 90 -10.95 -12.10 -6.64
C THR A 90 -10.97 -13.46 -7.34
N TYR A 91 -10.36 -14.49 -6.75
CA TYR A 91 -10.39 -15.83 -7.32
C TYR A 91 -11.82 -16.37 -7.46
N VAL A 92 -12.67 -16.19 -6.44
CA VAL A 92 -14.07 -16.63 -6.48
C VAL A 92 -14.88 -15.86 -7.54
N THR A 93 -14.64 -14.55 -7.69
CA THR A 93 -15.47 -13.70 -8.57
C THR A 93 -14.99 -13.66 -10.01
N ALA A 94 -13.66 -13.69 -10.24
CA ALA A 94 -13.05 -13.60 -11.56
C ALA A 94 -12.54 -14.96 -12.10
N GLY A 95 -12.52 -16.02 -11.29
CA GLY A 95 -11.98 -17.33 -11.67
C GLY A 95 -10.46 -17.32 -11.90
N LYS A 96 -9.76 -16.28 -11.48
CA LYS A 96 -8.33 -16.09 -11.74
C LYS A 96 -7.62 -15.62 -10.46
N THR A 97 -6.39 -16.10 -10.26
CA THR A 97 -5.46 -15.55 -9.28
C THR A 97 -4.55 -14.50 -9.92
N PHE A 98 -3.93 -13.68 -9.12
CA PHE A 98 -2.96 -12.66 -9.56
C PHE A 98 -1.86 -12.50 -8.51
N ALA A 99 -0.73 -11.99 -8.93
CA ALA A 99 0.37 -11.63 -8.04
C ALA A 99 1.22 -10.55 -8.71
N PRO A 100 1.73 -9.55 -7.97
CA PRO A 100 2.74 -8.66 -8.50
C PRO A 100 4.05 -9.44 -8.73
N ALA A 101 4.73 -9.09 -9.81
CA ALA A 101 6.05 -9.61 -10.14
C ALA A 101 6.84 -8.54 -10.91
N PRO A 102 8.19 -8.56 -10.85
CA PRO A 102 9.01 -7.77 -11.76
C PRO A 102 8.63 -8.05 -13.21
N GLY A 103 8.62 -7.02 -14.03
CA GLY A 103 8.38 -7.16 -15.47
C GLY A 103 9.46 -7.99 -16.14
N ASP A 104 9.12 -8.67 -17.24
CA ASP A 104 10.01 -9.64 -17.92
C ASP A 104 11.37 -9.07 -18.31
N SER A 105 11.45 -7.79 -18.63
CA SER A 105 12.70 -7.09 -18.99
C SER A 105 13.36 -6.36 -17.82
N ALA A 106 12.73 -6.32 -16.65
CA ALA A 106 13.22 -5.58 -15.50
C ALA A 106 14.19 -6.43 -14.66
N SER A 107 15.30 -5.83 -14.23
CA SER A 107 16.14 -6.47 -13.23
C SER A 107 15.47 -6.41 -11.84
N VAL A 108 15.79 -7.38 -10.99
CA VAL A 108 15.32 -7.39 -9.59
C VAL A 108 15.73 -6.11 -8.85
N LEU A 109 16.94 -5.58 -9.16
CA LEU A 109 17.41 -4.32 -8.58
C LEU A 109 16.56 -3.13 -9.03
N ALA A 110 16.18 -3.07 -10.30
CA ALA A 110 15.28 -2.02 -10.81
C ALA A 110 13.91 -2.10 -10.15
N ALA A 111 13.36 -3.30 -10.02
CA ALA A 111 12.09 -3.51 -9.34
C ALA A 111 12.16 -3.12 -7.86
N LEU A 112 13.22 -3.48 -7.15
CA LEU A 112 13.43 -3.08 -5.75
C LEU A 112 13.52 -1.56 -5.61
N LEU A 113 14.26 -0.89 -6.50
CA LEU A 113 14.39 0.56 -6.47
C LEU A 113 13.04 1.27 -6.69
N ILE A 114 12.23 0.78 -7.63
CA ILE A 114 10.88 1.29 -7.89
C ILE A 114 9.99 1.14 -6.65
N GLU A 115 10.00 -0.03 -5.99
CA GLU A 115 9.24 -0.25 -4.77
C GLU A 115 9.69 0.68 -3.63
N ILE A 116 11.00 0.92 -3.48
CA ILE A 116 11.54 1.89 -2.50
C ILE A 116 11.05 3.30 -2.81
N LEU A 117 11.26 3.77 -4.05
CA LEU A 117 11.03 5.17 -4.42
C LEU A 117 9.54 5.54 -4.37
N PHE A 118 8.65 4.71 -4.91
CA PHE A 118 7.21 5.02 -4.89
C PHE A 118 6.58 4.79 -3.53
N THR A 119 7.08 3.86 -2.71
CA THR A 119 6.63 3.77 -1.32
C THR A 119 7.15 4.93 -0.48
N PHE A 120 8.38 5.39 -0.72
CA PHE A 120 8.89 6.62 -0.12
C PHE A 120 8.00 7.81 -0.46
N ALA A 121 7.67 8.00 -1.74
CA ALA A 121 6.77 9.09 -2.17
C ALA A 121 5.39 8.98 -1.50
N LEU A 122 4.80 7.77 -1.48
CA LEU A 122 3.52 7.52 -0.86
C LEU A 122 3.54 7.86 0.64
N ALA A 123 4.49 7.31 1.38
CA ALA A 123 4.59 7.53 2.82
C ALA A 123 4.90 9.00 3.15
N LEU A 124 5.73 9.67 2.35
CA LEU A 124 6.03 11.10 2.53
C LEU A 124 4.79 11.96 2.27
N VAL A 125 4.00 11.65 1.25
CA VAL A 125 2.71 12.34 1.00
C VAL A 125 1.77 12.12 2.18
N VAL A 126 1.58 10.87 2.64
CA VAL A 126 0.75 10.57 3.83
C VAL A 126 1.18 11.40 5.03
N LEU A 127 2.47 11.42 5.34
CA LEU A 127 2.99 12.16 6.49
C LEU A 127 2.73 13.67 6.35
N ASN A 128 2.89 14.24 5.16
CA ASN A 128 2.69 15.67 4.94
C ASN A 128 1.21 16.06 4.91
N VAL A 129 0.31 15.29 4.31
CA VAL A 129 -1.09 15.71 4.14
C VAL A 129 -2.03 15.21 5.24
N ALA A 130 -1.67 14.13 5.94
CA ALA A 130 -2.54 13.49 6.92
C ALA A 130 -1.98 13.49 8.35
N VAL A 131 -0.67 13.71 8.55
CA VAL A 131 -0.02 13.63 9.86
C VAL A 131 0.51 14.98 10.34
N SER A 132 1.02 15.82 9.43
CA SER A 132 1.55 17.15 9.76
C SER A 132 0.46 18.06 10.35
N ALA A 133 0.81 18.74 11.45
CA ALA A 133 -0.08 19.74 12.05
C ALA A 133 -0.37 20.93 11.11
N LYS A 134 0.56 21.23 10.19
CA LYS A 134 0.45 22.36 9.24
C LYS A 134 -0.63 22.17 8.18
N THR A 135 -0.99 20.93 7.90
CA THR A 135 -2.01 20.58 6.90
C THR A 135 -3.29 20.04 7.54
N GLN A 136 -3.38 20.13 8.87
CA GLN A 136 -4.55 19.64 9.61
C GLN A 136 -5.84 20.33 9.13
N GLY A 137 -6.90 19.56 8.93
CA GLY A 137 -8.19 20.05 8.46
C GLY A 137 -8.31 20.21 6.94
N ASN A 138 -7.28 19.86 6.15
CA ASN A 138 -7.42 19.86 4.70
C ASN A 138 -8.44 18.80 4.23
N SER A 139 -9.06 19.05 3.07
CA SER A 139 -10.03 18.14 2.45
C SER A 139 -9.44 17.28 1.31
N PHE A 140 -8.18 17.51 0.92
CA PHE A 140 -7.55 16.88 -0.22
C PHE A 140 -6.66 15.67 0.12
N TYR A 141 -6.52 15.31 1.39
CA TYR A 141 -5.57 14.26 1.85
C TYR A 141 -5.79 12.92 1.13
N GLY A 142 -7.04 12.46 0.98
CA GLY A 142 -7.33 11.21 0.29
C GLY A 142 -7.02 11.28 -1.21
N LEU A 143 -7.31 12.43 -1.84
CA LEU A 143 -6.98 12.67 -3.25
C LEU A 143 -5.47 12.61 -3.49
N ALA A 144 -4.68 13.33 -2.70
CA ALA A 144 -3.23 13.36 -2.84
C ALA A 144 -2.61 11.96 -2.67
N ILE A 145 -3.03 11.22 -1.63
CA ILE A 145 -2.52 9.88 -1.35
C ILE A 145 -2.93 8.89 -2.45
N GLY A 146 -4.20 8.90 -2.87
CA GLY A 146 -4.69 8.01 -3.92
C GLY A 146 -4.00 8.26 -5.27
N PHE A 147 -3.79 9.53 -5.64
CA PHE A 147 -3.10 9.87 -6.88
C PHE A 147 -1.60 9.58 -6.84
N THR A 148 -0.96 9.50 -5.68
CA THR A 148 0.41 8.98 -5.59
C THR A 148 0.47 7.52 -6.07
N ILE A 149 -0.54 6.71 -5.73
CA ILE A 149 -0.65 5.33 -6.24
C ILE A 149 -0.99 5.32 -7.73
N VAL A 150 -1.85 6.20 -8.24
CA VAL A 150 -2.09 6.31 -9.69
C VAL A 150 -0.78 6.52 -10.44
N VAL A 151 0.02 7.49 -10.02
CA VAL A 151 1.32 7.81 -10.64
C VAL A 151 2.29 6.64 -10.54
N GLY A 152 2.43 6.07 -9.33
CA GLY A 152 3.33 4.94 -9.11
C GLY A 152 2.97 3.71 -9.94
N ALA A 153 1.68 3.38 -10.02
CA ALA A 153 1.20 2.22 -10.77
C ALA A 153 1.34 2.40 -12.28
N PHE A 154 1.10 3.59 -12.83
CA PHE A 154 1.36 3.86 -14.25
C PHE A 154 2.87 3.83 -14.57
N ALA A 155 3.70 4.46 -13.76
CA ALA A 155 5.12 4.59 -14.05
C ALA A 155 5.94 3.35 -13.64
N GLY A 156 5.68 2.80 -12.46
CA GLY A 156 6.46 1.72 -11.86
C GLY A 156 5.87 0.33 -12.06
N GLY A 157 4.56 0.22 -12.32
CA GLY A 157 3.88 -1.07 -12.49
C GLY A 157 4.52 -1.98 -13.51
N PRO A 158 4.86 -1.52 -14.71
CA PRO A 158 5.55 -2.34 -15.72
C PRO A 158 6.96 -2.83 -15.30
N ILE A 159 7.57 -2.21 -14.29
CA ILE A 159 8.92 -2.52 -13.84
C ILE A 159 8.91 -3.46 -12.63
N SER A 160 8.12 -3.13 -11.60
CA SER A 160 8.13 -3.87 -10.33
C SER A 160 6.88 -4.71 -10.06
N GLY A 161 5.83 -4.56 -10.86
CA GLY A 161 4.49 -5.04 -10.51
C GLY A 161 3.68 -4.02 -9.70
N GLY A 162 4.31 -2.94 -9.19
CA GLY A 162 3.65 -1.77 -8.62
C GLY A 162 2.88 -2.01 -7.34
N ALA A 163 3.43 -2.79 -6.40
CA ALA A 163 2.73 -3.05 -5.15
C ALA A 163 2.81 -1.87 -4.16
N PHE A 164 3.99 -1.32 -3.94
CA PHE A 164 4.29 -0.20 -3.00
C PHE A 164 3.70 -0.41 -1.60
N ASN A 165 3.43 -1.65 -1.26
CA ASN A 165 2.64 -2.02 -0.10
C ASN A 165 2.86 -3.51 0.22
N PRO A 166 3.42 -3.86 1.39
CA PRO A 166 3.63 -5.26 1.75
C PRO A 166 2.36 -6.11 1.77
N ALA A 167 1.19 -5.52 2.09
CA ALA A 167 -0.07 -6.26 2.09
C ALA A 167 -0.54 -6.56 0.66
N VAL A 168 -0.44 -5.57 -0.27
CA VAL A 168 -0.74 -5.75 -1.71
C VAL A 168 0.21 -6.79 -2.34
N GLY A 169 1.46 -6.86 -1.89
CA GLY A 169 2.39 -7.91 -2.30
C GLY A 169 1.99 -9.28 -1.74
N THR A 170 1.76 -9.36 -0.43
CA THR A 170 1.65 -10.63 0.30
C THR A 170 0.37 -11.40 -0.02
N GLY A 171 -0.79 -10.76 0.11
CA GLY A 171 -2.08 -11.45 -0.05
C GLY A 171 -2.21 -12.14 -1.40
N PRO A 172 -2.03 -11.42 -2.52
CA PRO A 172 -2.08 -12.01 -3.85
C PRO A 172 -1.03 -13.09 -4.10
N ILE A 173 0.23 -12.87 -3.69
CA ILE A 173 1.30 -13.86 -3.88
C ILE A 173 0.98 -15.17 -3.15
N LEU A 174 0.51 -15.10 -1.89
CA LEU A 174 0.16 -16.30 -1.13
C LEU A 174 -0.99 -17.07 -1.77
N VAL A 175 -2.05 -16.38 -2.19
CA VAL A 175 -3.21 -17.02 -2.83
C VAL A 175 -2.83 -17.57 -4.21
N HIS A 176 -2.02 -16.84 -4.99
CA HIS A 176 -1.54 -17.31 -6.29
C HIS A 176 -0.65 -18.54 -6.15
N ALA A 177 0.24 -18.57 -5.17
CA ALA A 177 1.08 -19.75 -4.90
C ALA A 177 0.25 -20.97 -4.48
N ALA A 178 -0.81 -20.77 -3.67
CA ALA A 178 -1.65 -21.85 -3.19
C ALA A 178 -2.63 -22.40 -4.23
N MET A 179 -3.13 -21.58 -5.14
CA MET A 179 -4.25 -21.90 -6.03
C MET A 179 -3.94 -21.75 -7.53
N GLY A 180 -2.97 -20.93 -7.90
CA GLY A 180 -2.65 -20.59 -9.28
C GLY A 180 -1.32 -21.14 -9.79
N GLY A 181 -0.58 -21.89 -8.97
CA GLY A 181 0.73 -22.45 -9.35
C GLY A 181 1.90 -21.46 -9.32
N GLY A 182 1.73 -20.28 -8.70
CA GLY A 182 2.77 -19.28 -8.52
C GLY A 182 3.83 -19.67 -7.49
N THR A 183 4.81 -18.80 -7.30
CA THR A 183 5.92 -18.99 -6.34
C THR A 183 5.99 -17.83 -5.33
N LEU A 184 6.72 -18.04 -4.24
CA LEU A 184 7.00 -17.00 -3.24
C LEU A 184 8.30 -16.22 -3.52
N THR A 185 8.94 -16.46 -4.68
CA THR A 185 10.30 -15.98 -5.01
C THR A 185 10.47 -14.48 -4.84
N HIS A 186 9.45 -13.70 -5.20
CA HIS A 186 9.52 -12.22 -5.15
C HIS A 186 8.82 -11.60 -3.92
N LEU A 187 8.32 -12.41 -2.99
CA LEU A 187 7.62 -11.89 -1.80
C LEU A 187 8.49 -10.92 -0.98
N TRP A 188 9.76 -11.25 -0.81
CA TRP A 188 10.72 -10.43 -0.05
C TRP A 188 10.87 -9.01 -0.62
N LEU A 189 10.80 -8.86 -1.93
CA LEU A 189 10.92 -7.58 -2.63
C LEU A 189 9.84 -6.59 -2.19
N TYR A 190 8.61 -7.07 -2.06
CA TYR A 190 7.44 -6.29 -1.65
C TYR A 190 7.36 -6.06 -0.12
N TRP A 191 8.31 -6.60 0.63
CA TRP A 191 8.54 -6.24 2.02
C TRP A 191 9.71 -5.28 2.15
N VAL A 192 10.86 -5.65 1.64
CA VAL A 192 12.11 -4.88 1.79
C VAL A 192 11.97 -3.51 1.14
N GLY A 193 11.54 -3.45 -0.12
CA GLY A 193 11.39 -2.19 -0.85
C GLY A 193 10.46 -1.20 -0.13
N PRO A 194 9.20 -1.57 0.12
CA PRO A 194 8.26 -0.68 0.79
C PRO A 194 8.67 -0.28 2.22
N LEU A 195 9.18 -1.21 3.04
CA LEU A 195 9.61 -0.87 4.40
C LEU A 195 10.78 0.11 4.42
N VAL A 196 11.76 -0.06 3.52
CA VAL A 196 12.87 0.89 3.36
C VAL A 196 12.33 2.25 2.90
N GLY A 197 11.46 2.29 1.89
CA GLY A 197 10.82 3.51 1.43
C GLY A 197 10.08 4.27 2.53
N GLY A 198 9.24 3.55 3.30
CA GLY A 198 8.51 4.11 4.43
C GLY A 198 9.42 4.66 5.55
N ALA A 199 10.48 3.95 5.89
CA ALA A 199 11.45 4.39 6.89
C ALA A 199 12.21 5.65 6.44
N LEU A 200 12.65 5.71 5.18
CA LEU A 200 13.27 6.90 4.59
C LEU A 200 12.33 8.09 4.60
N ALA A 201 11.05 7.89 4.26
CA ALA A 201 10.03 8.94 4.30
C ALA A 201 9.85 9.52 5.72
N ALA A 202 9.82 8.66 6.72
CA ALA A 202 9.75 9.10 8.12
C ALA A 202 10.97 9.95 8.53
N GLY A 203 12.16 9.59 8.07
CA GLY A 203 13.38 10.37 8.29
C GLY A 203 13.33 11.75 7.63
N VAL A 204 12.98 11.78 6.33
CA VAL A 204 12.87 13.04 5.56
C VAL A 204 11.78 13.95 6.13
N PHE A 205 10.61 13.40 6.46
CA PHE A 205 9.55 14.18 7.10
C PHE A 205 10.03 14.82 8.42
N GLY A 206 10.83 14.08 9.22
CA GLY A 206 11.42 14.63 10.44
C GLY A 206 12.31 15.84 10.19
N LEU A 207 13.08 15.84 9.12
CA LEU A 207 13.90 16.99 8.71
C LEU A 207 13.05 18.16 8.21
N GLN A 208 11.96 17.89 7.49
CA GLN A 208 11.02 18.91 7.01
C GLN A 208 10.28 19.61 8.15
N GLU A 209 9.98 18.90 9.24
CA GLU A 209 9.30 19.47 10.42
C GLU A 209 10.27 20.19 11.36
N ALA A 210 11.54 19.80 11.45
CA ALA A 210 12.52 20.34 12.38
C ALA A 210 12.89 21.83 12.16
N GLY A 211 12.60 22.40 11.00
CA GLY A 211 12.95 23.79 10.64
C GLY A 211 11.86 24.83 10.95
N THR A 212 10.83 24.49 11.74
CA THR A 212 9.63 25.33 11.87
C THR A 212 9.14 25.50 13.32
N ALA A 213 10.06 25.47 14.29
CA ALA A 213 9.81 25.90 15.67
C ALA A 213 10.06 27.38 15.83
#